data_0d1eb62de99876bf9d35cfc8d0a10f21
#
_entry.id   0d1eb62de99876bf9d35cfc8d0a10f21
#
_cell.length_a   1.000
_cell.length_b   1.000
_cell.length_c   1.000
_cell.angle_alpha   90.00
_cell.angle_beta   90.00
_cell.angle_gamma   90.00
#
_symmetry.space_group_name_H-M   'P 1'
#
loop_
_entity.id
_entity.type
_entity.pdbx_description
1 polymer ?
#
loop_
_entity_poly.entity_id
_entity_poly.type
_entity_poly.pdbx_seq_one_letter_code
_entity_poly.pdbx_strand_id
1 'polypeptide(L)'
;MSYFEQLLQRSRGQQLFDYHPNGLLQRCSCGQPIFFDNTHCVRCGAELGYLPVQGQLLALEPDTDHYRTQAAEPRRVRCCANRSSAAQCNWLIPADSDAALCLSCDLNLTIPDLSQANSEALWLQVEQAKRRLVAQLVLLGLP
;
A
#
# COMPACT_ATOMS: atom_id res chain seq x y z
N MET A 1 6.64 19.41 -4.59
CA MET A 1 6.61 18.67 -3.31
C MET A 1 6.73 17.20 -3.62
N SER A 2 7.69 16.51 -3.02
CA SER A 2 7.84 15.07 -3.26
C SER A 2 6.68 14.29 -2.62
N TYR A 3 6.40 13.09 -3.13
CA TYR A 3 5.41 12.17 -2.55
C TYR A 3 5.67 11.91 -1.06
N PHE A 4 6.95 11.80 -0.70
CA PHE A 4 7.38 11.65 0.68
C PHE A 4 7.04 12.86 1.56
N GLU A 5 7.25 14.08 1.05
CA GLU A 5 6.89 15.30 1.78
C GLU A 5 5.37 15.42 2.00
N GLN A 6 4.56 15.00 1.02
CA GLN A 6 3.10 14.96 1.17
C GLN A 6 2.68 13.97 2.28
N LEU A 7 3.31 12.79 2.34
CA LEU A 7 3.06 11.81 3.41
C LEU A 7 3.46 12.36 4.78
N LEU A 8 4.62 13.00 4.89
CA LEU A 8 5.10 13.59 6.14
C LEU A 8 4.21 14.75 6.61
N GLN A 9 3.75 15.61 5.71
CA GLN A 9 2.84 16.70 6.07
C GLN A 9 1.52 16.17 6.61
N ARG A 10 0.98 15.13 6.01
CA ARG A 10 -0.28 14.53 6.45
C ARG A 10 -0.14 13.85 7.82
N SER A 11 0.95 13.10 8.03
CA SER A 11 1.20 12.42 9.30
C SER A 11 1.36 13.42 10.46
N ARG A 12 1.91 14.62 10.22
CA ARG A 12 2.02 15.68 11.22
C ARG A 12 0.70 16.39 11.54
N GLY A 13 -0.27 16.33 10.64
CA GLY A 13 -1.60 16.94 10.82
C GLY A 13 -2.65 16.00 11.42
N GLN A 14 -2.39 14.71 11.47
CA GLN A 14 -3.29 13.76 12.12
C GLN A 14 -3.04 13.76 13.64
N GLN A 15 -4.11 13.97 14.39
CA GLN A 15 -4.06 13.75 15.84
C GLN A 15 -3.69 12.29 16.09
N LEU A 16 -2.61 12.11 16.84
CA LEU A 16 -1.96 10.82 17.16
C LEU A 16 -2.88 9.78 17.84
N PHE A 17 -4.16 10.09 18.11
CA PHE A 17 -5.03 9.33 18.98
C PHE A 17 -6.46 9.09 18.47
N ASP A 18 -6.75 9.27 17.20
CA ASP A 18 -7.97 8.68 16.64
C ASP A 18 -7.80 7.18 16.44
N TYR A 19 -7.49 6.49 17.55
CA TYR A 19 -7.56 5.05 17.60
C TYR A 19 -9.04 4.64 17.61
N HIS A 20 -9.58 4.43 16.43
CA HIS A 20 -10.83 3.70 16.28
C HIS A 20 -10.51 2.21 16.31
N PRO A 21 -10.95 1.46 17.37
CA PRO A 21 -10.75 0.00 17.42
C PRO A 21 -11.31 -0.71 16.18
N ASN A 22 -12.25 -0.11 15.48
CA ASN A 22 -12.78 -0.58 14.19
C ASN A 22 -11.90 -0.17 12.98
N GLY A 23 -10.92 0.68 13.15
CA GLY A 23 -10.03 1.16 12.08
C GLY A 23 -9.04 0.11 11.57
N LEU A 24 -8.86 -0.98 12.31
CA LEU A 24 -8.06 -2.13 11.88
C LEU A 24 -8.84 -3.08 10.96
N LEU A 25 -10.15 -3.04 10.97
CA LEU A 25 -11.03 -3.88 10.16
C LEU A 25 -11.46 -3.12 8.91
N GLN A 26 -10.65 -3.25 7.86
CA GLN A 26 -10.98 -2.66 6.58
C GLN A 26 -11.93 -3.59 5.80
N ARG A 27 -12.74 -3.00 4.93
CA ARG A 27 -13.70 -3.74 4.11
C ARG A 27 -13.57 -3.36 2.65
N CYS A 28 -13.68 -4.37 1.79
CA CYS A 28 -13.90 -4.15 0.38
C CYS A 28 -15.25 -3.44 0.15
N SER A 29 -15.42 -2.79 -1.00
CA SER A 29 -16.69 -2.19 -1.42
C SER A 29 -17.87 -3.20 -1.41
N CYS A 30 -17.61 -4.50 -1.58
CA CYS A 30 -18.62 -5.56 -1.46
C CYS A 30 -18.96 -5.95 -0.01
N GLY A 31 -18.35 -5.30 1.00
CA GLY A 31 -18.55 -5.58 2.42
C GLY A 31 -17.66 -6.68 3.02
N GLN A 32 -16.87 -7.40 2.20
CA GLN A 32 -15.96 -8.42 2.69
C GLN A 32 -14.85 -7.80 3.54
N PRO A 33 -14.56 -8.30 4.76
CA PRO A 33 -13.37 -7.94 5.50
C PRO A 33 -12.09 -8.23 4.70
N ILE A 34 -11.16 -7.29 4.69
CA ILE A 34 -9.89 -7.38 3.99
C ILE A 34 -8.74 -7.07 4.92
N PHE A 35 -7.58 -7.64 4.65
CA PHE A 35 -6.40 -7.55 5.49
C PHE A 35 -5.26 -6.85 4.75
N PHE A 36 -4.38 -6.23 5.50
CA PHE A 36 -3.33 -5.32 5.01
C PHE A 36 -2.52 -5.85 3.82
N ASP A 37 -2.20 -7.14 3.80
CA ASP A 37 -1.39 -7.74 2.72
C ASP A 37 -2.21 -8.29 1.55
N ASN A 38 -3.55 -8.17 1.57
CA ASN A 38 -4.38 -8.66 0.49
C ASN A 38 -4.13 -7.88 -0.81
N THR A 39 -4.07 -8.59 -1.92
CA THR A 39 -3.99 -8.05 -3.28
C THR A 39 -5.31 -8.12 -4.03
N HIS A 40 -6.19 -9.01 -3.60
CA HIS A 40 -7.53 -9.21 -4.18
C HIS A 40 -8.55 -9.50 -3.08
N CYS A 41 -9.79 -9.09 -3.32
CA CYS A 41 -10.90 -9.46 -2.46
C CYS A 41 -11.32 -10.91 -2.74
N VAL A 42 -11.33 -11.75 -1.72
CA VAL A 42 -11.67 -13.17 -1.85
C VAL A 42 -13.13 -13.41 -2.22
N ARG A 43 -14.02 -12.41 -2.01
CA ARG A 43 -15.45 -12.54 -2.29
C ARG A 43 -15.82 -12.07 -3.70
N CYS A 44 -15.39 -10.87 -4.10
CA CYS A 44 -15.79 -10.27 -5.38
C CYS A 44 -14.68 -10.25 -6.43
N GLY A 45 -13.44 -10.64 -6.06
CA GLY A 45 -12.29 -10.64 -6.96
C GLY A 45 -11.71 -9.25 -7.29
N ALA A 46 -12.27 -8.17 -6.71
CA ALA A 46 -11.77 -6.83 -6.96
C ALA A 46 -10.29 -6.74 -6.55
N GLU A 47 -9.49 -6.06 -7.36
CA GLU A 47 -8.12 -5.72 -7.00
C GLU A 47 -8.10 -4.79 -5.80
N LEU A 48 -7.14 -4.99 -4.92
CA LEU A 48 -6.96 -4.19 -3.72
C LEU A 48 -5.59 -3.51 -3.75
N GLY A 49 -5.53 -2.30 -3.18
CA GLY A 49 -4.29 -1.58 -3.02
C GLY A 49 -4.30 -0.71 -1.76
N TYR A 50 -3.15 -0.68 -1.09
CA TYR A 50 -2.95 0.17 0.08
C TYR A 50 -2.49 1.56 -0.35
N LEU A 51 -3.25 2.57 0.03
CA LEU A 51 -2.93 3.98 -0.23
C LEU A 51 -2.34 4.61 1.03
N PRO A 52 -1.01 4.78 1.11
CA PRO A 52 -0.34 5.29 2.33
C PRO A 52 -0.83 6.66 2.77
N VAL A 53 -1.19 7.52 1.80
CA VAL A 53 -1.71 8.89 2.06
C VAL A 53 -3.00 8.86 2.87
N GLN A 54 -3.82 7.81 2.72
CA GLN A 54 -5.08 7.63 3.45
C GLN A 54 -4.96 6.61 4.58
N GLY A 55 -3.88 5.83 4.60
CA GLY A 55 -3.71 4.74 5.56
C GLY A 55 -4.75 3.62 5.39
N GLN A 56 -5.23 3.38 4.17
CA GLN A 56 -6.33 2.47 3.88
C GLN A 56 -6.01 1.50 2.76
N LEU A 57 -6.49 0.27 2.90
CA LEU A 57 -6.56 -0.71 1.84
C LEU A 57 -7.91 -0.55 1.12
N LEU A 58 -7.86 -0.31 -0.18
CA LEU A 58 -9.03 0.07 -0.98
C LEU A 58 -9.22 -0.87 -2.16
N ALA A 59 -10.48 -1.11 -2.53
CA ALA A 59 -10.80 -1.75 -3.80
C ALA A 59 -10.52 -0.79 -4.95
N LEU A 60 -10.08 -1.33 -6.08
CA LEU A 60 -9.64 -0.59 -7.26
C LEU A 60 -10.57 -0.87 -8.43
N GLU A 61 -10.86 0.17 -9.21
CA GLU A 61 -11.49 0.06 -10.53
C GLU A 61 -10.48 0.41 -11.61
N PRO A 62 -10.38 -0.37 -12.70
CA PRO A 62 -9.59 0.01 -13.85
C PRO A 62 -10.05 1.35 -14.44
N ASP A 63 -9.11 2.24 -14.77
CA ASP A 63 -9.36 3.55 -15.37
C ASP A 63 -8.31 3.83 -16.45
N THR A 64 -8.57 3.36 -17.67
CA THR A 64 -7.66 3.42 -18.82
C THR A 64 -6.34 2.69 -18.53
N ASP A 65 -5.26 3.42 -18.28
CA ASP A 65 -3.92 2.93 -17.93
C ASP A 65 -3.58 3.04 -16.44
N HIS A 66 -4.57 3.42 -15.62
CA HIS A 66 -4.47 3.60 -14.17
C HIS A 66 -5.59 2.86 -13.45
N TYR A 67 -5.68 3.10 -12.15
CA TYR A 67 -6.79 2.66 -11.33
C TYR A 67 -7.43 3.85 -10.64
N ARG A 68 -8.69 3.68 -10.27
CA ARG A 68 -9.41 4.60 -9.40
C ARG A 68 -9.76 3.88 -8.11
N THR A 69 -9.51 4.50 -6.97
CA THR A 69 -9.88 3.93 -5.68
C THR A 69 -11.39 4.01 -5.47
N GLN A 70 -11.99 2.93 -4.98
CA GLN A 70 -13.40 2.89 -4.57
C GLN A 70 -13.51 3.43 -3.14
N ALA A 71 -13.56 4.74 -3.01
CA ALA A 71 -13.66 5.46 -1.75
C ALA A 71 -14.61 6.65 -1.89
N ALA A 72 -14.98 7.26 -0.75
CA ALA A 72 -15.80 8.48 -0.75
C ALA A 72 -15.16 9.62 -1.56
N GLU A 73 -13.83 9.72 -1.50
CA GLU A 73 -13.03 10.59 -2.36
C GLU A 73 -12.15 9.76 -3.28
N PRO A 74 -12.63 9.38 -4.47
CA PRO A 74 -11.86 8.55 -5.40
C PRO A 74 -10.57 9.25 -5.84
N ARG A 75 -9.48 8.48 -5.92
CA ARG A 75 -8.18 8.97 -6.41
C ARG A 75 -7.68 8.12 -7.56
N ARG A 76 -7.04 8.76 -8.52
CA ARG A 76 -6.31 8.06 -9.58
C ARG A 76 -4.96 7.61 -9.05
N VAL A 77 -4.67 6.33 -9.21
CA VAL A 77 -3.50 5.68 -8.64
C VAL A 77 -2.89 4.68 -9.62
N ARG A 78 -1.63 4.34 -9.39
CA ARG A 78 -0.93 3.25 -10.06
C ARG A 78 -0.46 2.23 -9.04
N CYS A 79 -0.32 0.98 -9.43
CA CYS A 79 0.32 -0.03 -8.61
C CYS A 79 1.84 0.18 -8.57
N CYS A 80 2.46 -0.15 -7.44
CA CYS A 80 3.91 -0.25 -7.35
C CYS A 80 4.45 -1.26 -8.36
N ALA A 81 5.60 -0.99 -8.97
CA ALA A 81 6.22 -1.90 -9.94
C ALA A 81 6.49 -3.30 -9.36
N ASN A 82 6.69 -3.41 -8.05
CA ASN A 82 6.86 -4.68 -7.35
C ASN A 82 5.56 -5.47 -7.12
N ARG A 83 4.42 -5.02 -7.63
CA ARG A 83 3.16 -5.78 -7.52
C ARG A 83 3.25 -7.13 -8.21
N SER A 84 3.87 -7.20 -9.37
CA SER A 84 4.06 -8.41 -10.16
C SER A 84 5.36 -9.16 -9.87
N SER A 85 6.17 -8.69 -8.93
CA SER A 85 7.37 -9.38 -8.46
C SER A 85 7.08 -10.35 -7.32
N ALA A 86 8.08 -11.12 -6.90
CA ALA A 86 7.97 -11.99 -5.72
C ALA A 86 7.62 -11.25 -4.42
N ALA A 87 7.88 -9.94 -4.35
CA ALA A 87 7.48 -9.09 -3.21
C ALA A 87 5.96 -8.89 -3.10
N GLN A 88 5.20 -9.11 -4.17
CA GLN A 88 3.73 -8.97 -4.22
C GLN A 88 3.24 -7.69 -3.56
N CYS A 89 3.84 -6.56 -3.93
CA CYS A 89 3.55 -5.27 -3.28
C CYS A 89 2.15 -4.79 -3.65
N ASN A 90 1.32 -4.57 -2.64
CA ASN A 90 -0.03 -4.04 -2.82
C ASN A 90 -0.15 -2.53 -2.57
N TRP A 91 0.97 -1.82 -2.41
CA TRP A 91 0.95 -0.38 -2.20
C TRP A 91 0.74 0.39 -3.49
N LEU A 92 0.05 1.52 -3.36
CA LEU A 92 -0.32 2.40 -4.45
C LEU A 92 0.56 3.65 -4.49
N ILE A 93 0.66 4.19 -5.69
CA ILE A 93 1.36 5.44 -6.00
C ILE A 93 0.35 6.37 -6.66
N PRO A 94 0.31 7.67 -6.31
CA PRO A 94 -0.53 8.63 -7.05
C PRO A 94 -0.23 8.60 -8.55
N ALA A 95 -1.26 8.69 -9.38
CA ALA A 95 -1.12 8.57 -10.84
C ALA A 95 -0.25 9.67 -11.46
N ASP A 96 -0.18 10.83 -10.81
CA ASP A 96 0.62 11.99 -11.21
C ASP A 96 2.08 11.95 -10.72
N SER A 97 2.45 10.91 -9.96
CA SER A 97 3.83 10.72 -9.52
C SER A 97 4.68 10.04 -10.60
N ASP A 98 5.92 10.46 -10.77
CA ASP A 98 6.90 9.82 -11.67
C ASP A 98 7.54 8.56 -11.05
N ALA A 99 7.29 8.28 -9.77
CA ALA A 99 7.87 7.14 -9.07
C ALA A 99 7.37 5.80 -9.65
N ALA A 100 8.27 4.87 -9.91
CA ALA A 100 7.94 3.50 -10.27
C ALA A 100 7.67 2.62 -9.04
N LEU A 101 8.31 2.92 -7.92
CA LEU A 101 8.23 2.20 -6.66
C LEU A 101 7.46 3.01 -5.62
N CYS A 102 6.72 2.30 -4.76
CA CYS A 102 6.08 2.91 -3.62
C CYS A 102 7.11 3.26 -2.52
N LEU A 103 6.69 4.07 -1.55
CA LEU A 103 7.53 4.49 -0.44
C LEU A 103 8.29 3.33 0.24
N SER A 104 7.61 2.20 0.48
CA SER A 104 8.23 1.04 1.13
C SER A 104 9.26 0.35 0.24
N CYS A 105 8.96 0.18 -1.05
CA CYS A 105 9.87 -0.49 -1.99
C CYS A 105 11.07 0.38 -2.36
N ASP A 106 10.92 1.68 -2.36
CA ASP A 106 12.01 2.64 -2.64
C ASP A 106 13.08 2.66 -1.54
N LEU A 107 12.76 2.16 -0.34
CA LEU A 107 13.71 1.99 0.76
C LEU A 107 14.69 0.80 0.56
N ASN A 108 14.47 -0.05 -0.43
CA ASN A 108 15.35 -1.18 -0.70
C ASN A 108 16.66 -0.71 -1.35
N LEU A 109 17.78 -0.88 -0.65
CA LEU A 109 19.11 -0.68 -1.21
C LEU A 109 19.55 -1.89 -2.03
N THR A 110 19.19 -3.09 -1.60
CA THR A 110 19.47 -4.35 -2.25
C THR A 110 18.30 -5.31 -2.12
N ILE A 111 18.17 -6.22 -3.08
CA ILE A 111 17.24 -7.35 -3.01
C ILE A 111 18.04 -8.65 -2.97
N PRO A 112 17.50 -9.75 -2.43
CA PRO A 112 18.20 -11.01 -2.41
C PRO A 112 18.39 -11.58 -3.83
N ASP A 113 19.34 -12.49 -3.98
CA ASP A 113 19.49 -13.28 -5.20
C ASP A 113 18.30 -14.25 -5.31
N LEU A 114 17.35 -13.93 -6.18
CA LEU A 114 16.12 -14.69 -6.36
C LEU A 114 16.34 -16.04 -7.07
N SER A 115 17.54 -16.31 -7.56
CA SER A 115 17.90 -17.63 -8.11
C SER A 115 18.15 -18.69 -7.03
N GLN A 116 18.35 -18.26 -5.79
CA GLN A 116 18.57 -19.17 -4.67
C GLN A 116 17.26 -19.79 -4.19
N ALA A 117 17.32 -21.05 -3.77
CA ALA A 117 16.16 -21.75 -3.24
C ALA A 117 15.54 -21.01 -2.05
N ASN A 118 14.21 -20.87 -2.04
CA ASN A 118 13.40 -20.18 -1.02
C ASN A 118 13.62 -18.65 -0.89
N SER A 119 14.52 -18.04 -1.67
CA SER A 119 14.79 -16.61 -1.52
C SER A 119 13.58 -15.73 -1.86
N GLU A 120 12.77 -16.13 -2.85
CA GLU A 120 11.52 -15.41 -3.18
C GLU A 120 10.54 -15.39 -2.00
N ALA A 121 10.33 -16.55 -1.35
CA ALA A 121 9.42 -16.66 -0.21
C ALA A 121 9.94 -15.87 1.00
N LEU A 122 11.23 -15.91 1.26
CA LEU A 122 11.85 -15.14 2.33
C LEU A 122 11.78 -13.65 2.06
N TRP A 123 12.03 -13.23 0.83
CA TRP A 123 11.90 -11.83 0.44
C TRP A 123 10.46 -11.32 0.62
N LEU A 124 9.46 -12.11 0.18
CA LEU A 124 8.06 -11.76 0.40
C LEU A 124 7.76 -11.53 1.90
N GLN A 125 8.22 -12.41 2.78
CA GLN A 125 8.01 -12.27 4.22
C GLN A 125 8.65 -11.00 4.78
N VAL A 126 9.89 -10.70 4.39
CA VAL A 126 10.61 -9.49 4.80
C VAL A 126 9.89 -8.23 4.28
N GLU A 127 9.48 -8.23 3.03
CA GLU A 127 8.76 -7.09 2.43
C GLU A 127 7.39 -6.86 3.10
N GLN A 128 6.66 -7.92 3.44
CA GLN A 128 5.40 -7.80 4.18
C GLN A 128 5.62 -7.18 5.57
N ALA A 129 6.63 -7.64 6.30
CA ALA A 129 6.97 -7.08 7.61
C ALA A 129 7.41 -5.61 7.52
N LYS A 130 8.25 -5.29 6.53
CA LYS A 130 8.72 -3.92 6.27
C LYS A 130 7.55 -2.99 5.91
N ARG A 131 6.64 -3.40 5.05
CA ARG A 131 5.45 -2.59 4.69
C ARG A 131 4.61 -2.24 5.92
N ARG A 132 4.37 -3.22 6.82
CA ARG A 132 3.65 -2.97 8.07
C ARG A 132 4.36 -1.96 8.95
N LEU A 133 5.68 -2.10 9.10
CA LEU A 133 6.48 -1.15 9.88
C LEU A 133 6.42 0.26 9.26
N VAL A 134 6.65 0.38 7.97
CA VAL A 134 6.61 1.67 7.27
C VAL A 134 5.23 2.33 7.37
N ALA A 135 4.15 1.55 7.22
CA ALA A 135 2.79 2.04 7.39
C ALA A 135 2.57 2.61 8.80
N GLN A 136 3.05 1.92 9.83
CA GLN A 136 2.94 2.38 11.22
C GLN A 136 3.76 3.66 11.45
N LEU A 137 4.98 3.74 10.93
CA LEU A 137 5.81 4.95 11.04
C LEU A 137 5.13 6.15 10.38
N VAL A 138 4.56 5.96 9.20
CA VAL A 138 3.81 7.02 8.49
C VAL A 138 2.58 7.46 9.29
N LEU A 139 1.80 6.50 9.83
CA LEU A 139 0.61 6.81 10.64
C LEU A 139 0.96 7.54 11.94
N LEU A 140 2.10 7.22 12.54
CA LEU A 140 2.58 7.87 13.76
C LEU A 140 3.31 9.21 13.50
N GLY A 141 3.50 9.58 12.24
CA GLY A 141 4.24 10.79 11.88
C GLY A 141 5.74 10.73 12.19
N LEU A 142 6.28 9.54 12.26
CA LEU A 142 7.69 9.32 12.50
C LEU A 142 8.47 9.29 11.17
N PRO A 143 9.72 9.84 11.18
CA PRO A 143 10.56 9.88 9.97
C PRO A 143 11.08 8.50 9.56
#